data_d0e823af95f29a52685244244ee0607b
#
_entry.id   d0e823af95f29a52685244244ee0607b
#
_cell.length_a   1.000
_cell.length_b   1.000
_cell.length_c   1.000
_cell.angle_alpha   90.00
_cell.angle_beta   90.00
_cell.angle_gamma   90.00
#
_symmetry.space_group_name_H-M   'P 1'
#
loop_
_entity.id
_entity.type
_entity.pdbx_description
1 polymer ?
#
loop_
_entity_poly.entity_id
_entity_poly.type
_entity_poly.pdbx_seq_one_letter_code
_entity_poly.pdbx_strand_id
1 'polypeptide(L)'
;MLAGVAAAVTPVVLTAPGPEPAMPDGPAGRPVRTVDDAVAACRASGKAGWELVDEATQLVHRMYTHYSCWHLWLSPETSLAAGHGHSGQYNIVLGKILEQLGFQVRPVHAARVRLDHHPWYHTGHSWLRVIHQGKELDVCASRPGNTAGNVAFVPVTEVLDRTRLNSIDTALALAPIVVASVWKSWLTGSGIQSWMYRPFGLSA
;
A
#
# COMPACT_ATOMS: atom_id res chain seq x y z
N MET A 1 16.40 11.65 26.72
CA MET A 1 16.31 11.05 25.37
C MET A 1 14.86 10.91 24.87
N LEU A 2 13.95 10.29 25.62
CA LEU A 2 12.54 10.13 25.21
C LEU A 2 11.82 11.46 24.92
N ALA A 3 12.03 12.50 25.73
CA ALA A 3 11.42 13.81 25.50
C ALA A 3 11.85 14.46 24.15
N GLY A 4 13.11 14.31 23.77
CA GLY A 4 13.61 14.80 22.48
C GLY A 4 13.01 14.06 21.28
N VAL A 5 12.84 12.74 21.39
CA VAL A 5 12.15 11.94 20.37
C VAL A 5 10.69 12.36 20.25
N ALA A 6 9.99 12.52 21.37
CA ALA A 6 8.59 12.98 21.37
C ALA A 6 8.46 14.37 20.75
N ALA A 7 9.35 15.31 21.09
CA ALA A 7 9.37 16.65 20.52
C ALA A 7 9.61 16.65 18.99
N ALA A 8 10.39 15.73 18.47
CA ALA A 8 10.67 15.61 17.04
C ALA A 8 9.53 14.91 16.26
N VAL A 9 8.90 13.91 16.84
CA VAL A 9 7.92 13.03 16.17
C VAL A 9 6.48 13.59 16.27
N THR A 10 6.09 14.11 17.43
CA THR A 10 4.71 14.56 17.66
C THR A 10 4.23 15.63 16.65
N PRO A 11 4.99 16.69 16.34
CA PRO A 11 4.57 17.68 15.35
C PRO A 11 4.38 17.04 13.95
N VAL A 12 5.26 16.09 13.59
CA VAL A 12 5.17 15.39 12.30
C VAL A 12 3.89 14.56 12.21
N VAL A 13 3.53 13.84 13.27
CA VAL A 13 2.29 13.04 13.32
C VAL A 13 1.05 13.94 13.28
N LEU A 14 1.05 15.04 14.05
CA LEU A 14 -0.10 15.94 14.15
C LEU A 14 -0.36 16.75 12.87
N THR A 15 0.65 16.96 12.05
CA THR A 15 0.53 17.74 10.80
C THR A 15 0.48 16.86 9.56
N ALA A 16 0.41 15.54 9.73
CA ALA A 16 0.25 14.63 8.60
C ALA A 16 -1.02 14.97 7.82
N PRO A 17 -0.94 15.07 6.47
CA PRO A 17 -2.11 15.40 5.66
C PRO A 17 -3.19 14.33 5.77
N GLY A 18 -4.45 14.75 5.74
CA GLY A 18 -5.62 13.89 5.81
C GLY A 18 -6.48 14.05 4.55
N PRO A 19 -6.12 13.43 3.42
CA PRO A 19 -6.93 13.51 2.22
C PRO A 19 -8.27 12.79 2.43
N GLU A 20 -9.28 13.21 1.68
CA GLU A 20 -10.54 12.48 1.65
C GLU A 20 -10.35 11.12 0.96
N PRO A 21 -10.92 10.02 1.49
CA PRO A 21 -10.84 8.71 0.86
C PRO A 21 -11.62 8.70 -0.46
N ALA A 22 -11.12 7.97 -1.45
CA ALA A 22 -11.92 7.62 -2.61
C ALA A 22 -12.97 6.58 -2.22
N MET A 23 -14.18 6.73 -2.78
CA MET A 23 -15.30 5.83 -2.53
C MET A 23 -15.83 5.33 -3.87
N PRO A 24 -15.16 4.30 -4.47
CA PRO A 24 -15.65 3.73 -5.72
C PRO A 24 -17.09 3.23 -5.58
N ASP A 25 -17.85 3.31 -6.65
CA ASP A 25 -19.19 2.76 -6.69
C ASP A 25 -19.16 1.24 -6.60
N GLY A 26 -19.92 0.71 -5.68
CA GLY A 26 -20.17 -0.70 -5.49
C GLY A 26 -21.54 -1.12 -6.00
N PRO A 27 -21.96 -2.36 -5.68
CA PRO A 27 -23.28 -2.87 -6.05
C PRO A 27 -24.41 -1.95 -5.57
N ALA A 28 -25.42 -1.74 -6.42
CA ALA A 28 -26.58 -0.88 -6.16
C ALA A 28 -26.22 0.60 -5.83
N GLY A 29 -25.09 1.09 -6.37
CA GLY A 29 -24.64 2.48 -6.15
C GLY A 29 -24.18 2.78 -4.72
N ARG A 30 -23.90 1.76 -3.93
CA ARG A 30 -23.35 1.94 -2.57
C ARG A 30 -21.84 2.16 -2.66
N PRO A 31 -21.29 3.17 -1.96
CA PRO A 31 -19.85 3.38 -1.99
C PRO A 31 -19.10 2.24 -1.27
N VAL A 32 -17.99 1.83 -1.84
CA VAL A 32 -17.07 0.84 -1.25
C VAL A 32 -16.15 1.57 -0.27
N ARG A 33 -16.25 1.24 1.02
CA ARG A 33 -15.50 1.90 2.11
C ARG A 33 -14.67 0.95 2.96
N THR A 34 -15.08 -0.31 3.02
CA THR A 34 -14.51 -1.32 3.90
C THR A 34 -14.03 -2.53 3.11
N VAL A 35 -13.29 -3.43 3.77
CA VAL A 35 -12.92 -4.73 3.20
C VAL A 35 -14.17 -5.53 2.82
N ASP A 36 -15.20 -5.53 3.66
CA ASP A 36 -16.44 -6.28 3.40
C ASP A 36 -17.22 -5.71 2.21
N ASP A 37 -17.29 -4.37 2.08
CA ASP A 37 -17.87 -3.74 0.89
C ASP A 37 -17.10 -4.12 -0.38
N ALA A 38 -15.77 -4.16 -0.32
CA ALA A 38 -14.93 -4.54 -1.44
C ALA A 38 -15.13 -6.01 -1.83
N VAL A 39 -15.24 -6.91 -0.86
CA VAL A 39 -15.58 -8.33 -1.10
C VAL A 39 -16.96 -8.45 -1.76
N ALA A 40 -17.95 -7.71 -1.27
CA ALA A 40 -19.30 -7.71 -1.87
C ALA A 40 -19.27 -7.17 -3.31
N ALA A 41 -18.52 -6.10 -3.58
CA ALA A 41 -18.35 -5.55 -4.91
C ALA A 41 -17.66 -6.54 -5.86
N CYS A 42 -16.60 -7.19 -5.42
CA CYS A 42 -15.90 -8.21 -6.18
C CYS A 42 -16.82 -9.40 -6.53
N ARG A 43 -17.59 -9.90 -5.57
CA ARG A 43 -18.56 -10.99 -5.81
C ARG A 43 -19.66 -10.58 -6.80
N ALA A 44 -20.13 -9.34 -6.70
CA ALA A 44 -21.16 -8.81 -7.61
C ALA A 44 -20.65 -8.60 -9.05
N SER A 45 -19.34 -8.54 -9.28
CA SER A 45 -18.76 -8.40 -10.62
C SER A 45 -19.03 -9.62 -11.52
N GLY A 46 -19.36 -10.78 -10.95
CA GLY A 46 -19.51 -12.04 -11.66
C GLY A 46 -18.21 -12.65 -12.19
N LYS A 47 -17.05 -12.02 -11.91
CA LYS A 47 -15.74 -12.52 -12.30
C LYS A 47 -15.30 -13.70 -11.43
N ALA A 48 -14.38 -14.53 -11.93
CA ALA A 48 -13.85 -15.69 -11.24
C ALA A 48 -12.34 -15.86 -11.53
N GLY A 49 -11.65 -16.68 -10.72
CA GLY A 49 -10.24 -16.99 -10.91
C GLY A 49 -9.37 -15.73 -10.96
N TRP A 50 -8.43 -15.70 -11.89
CA TRP A 50 -7.48 -14.58 -12.01
C TRP A 50 -8.14 -13.24 -12.37
N GLU A 51 -9.24 -13.25 -13.11
CA GLU A 51 -10.01 -12.03 -13.40
C GLU A 51 -10.61 -11.41 -12.13
N LEU A 52 -11.00 -12.23 -11.16
CA LEU A 52 -11.48 -11.76 -9.87
C LEU A 52 -10.32 -11.20 -9.01
N VAL A 53 -9.13 -11.78 -9.09
CA VAL A 53 -7.92 -11.24 -8.45
C VAL A 53 -7.59 -9.86 -9.02
N ASP A 54 -7.65 -9.71 -10.34
CA ASP A 54 -7.40 -8.43 -11.02
C ASP A 54 -8.46 -7.39 -10.65
N GLU A 55 -9.73 -7.76 -10.58
CA GLU A 55 -10.81 -6.86 -10.13
C GLU A 55 -10.57 -6.37 -8.71
N ALA A 56 -10.24 -7.25 -7.77
CA ALA A 56 -9.93 -6.88 -6.39
C ALA A 56 -8.70 -5.96 -6.33
N THR A 57 -7.67 -6.24 -7.13
CA THR A 57 -6.45 -5.42 -7.22
C THR A 57 -6.76 -4.00 -7.69
N GLN A 58 -7.54 -3.87 -8.77
CA GLN A 58 -7.95 -2.58 -9.31
C GLN A 58 -8.89 -1.82 -8.36
N LEU A 59 -9.79 -2.54 -7.68
CA LEU A 59 -10.69 -1.93 -6.71
C LEU A 59 -9.91 -1.34 -5.54
N VAL A 60 -8.97 -2.08 -4.94
CA VAL A 60 -8.11 -1.57 -3.87
C VAL A 60 -7.30 -0.38 -4.35
N HIS A 61 -6.74 -0.42 -5.57
CA HIS A 61 -6.06 0.72 -6.15
C HIS A 61 -6.95 1.97 -6.20
N ARG A 62 -8.21 1.83 -6.61
CA ARG A 62 -9.16 2.96 -6.67
C ARG A 62 -9.62 3.48 -5.31
N MET A 63 -9.54 2.66 -4.24
CA MET A 63 -9.93 3.07 -2.89
C MET A 63 -8.92 4.01 -2.22
N TYR A 64 -7.68 4.06 -2.70
CA TYR A 64 -6.65 4.95 -2.18
C TYR A 64 -6.50 6.20 -3.03
N THR A 65 -6.45 7.37 -2.39
CA THR A 65 -6.22 8.66 -3.07
C THR A 65 -4.75 9.05 -3.06
N HIS A 66 -4.01 8.70 -1.99
CA HIS A 66 -2.61 9.07 -1.82
C HIS A 66 -1.73 7.92 -1.35
N TYR A 67 -0.54 7.83 -1.93
CA TYR A 67 0.57 7.08 -1.37
C TYR A 67 1.18 7.88 -0.23
N SER A 68 1.42 7.25 0.93
CA SER A 68 1.94 7.95 2.08
C SER A 68 2.81 7.07 2.96
N CYS A 69 4.10 7.39 3.07
CA CYS A 69 4.97 6.93 4.14
C CYS A 69 4.84 7.81 5.41
N TRP A 70 4.16 8.95 5.33
CA TRP A 70 3.92 9.81 6.50
C TRP A 70 2.99 9.15 7.53
N HIS A 71 2.17 8.20 7.11
CA HIS A 71 1.16 7.51 7.92
C HIS A 71 1.56 6.06 8.26
N LEU A 72 2.85 5.83 8.56
CA LEU A 72 3.39 4.51 8.89
C LEU A 72 2.73 3.84 10.10
N TRP A 73 2.14 4.63 11.01
CA TRP A 73 1.51 4.15 12.24
C TRP A 73 0.06 3.67 12.08
N LEU A 74 -0.56 3.92 10.95
CA LEU A 74 -1.95 3.52 10.73
C LEU A 74 -2.06 2.00 10.50
N SER A 75 -3.11 1.40 11.09
CA SER A 75 -3.47 0.03 10.70
C SER A 75 -3.90 0.00 9.23
N PRO A 76 -3.83 -1.17 8.55
CA PRO A 76 -4.31 -1.28 7.18
C PRO A 76 -5.76 -0.82 7.01
N GLU A 77 -6.65 -1.15 7.94
CA GLU A 77 -8.06 -0.76 7.91
C GLU A 77 -8.24 0.76 8.09
N THR A 78 -7.51 1.35 9.02
CA THR A 78 -7.53 2.81 9.23
C THR A 78 -6.95 3.54 8.01
N SER A 79 -5.89 3.00 7.41
CA SER A 79 -5.29 3.49 6.18
C SER A 79 -6.29 3.45 5.02
N LEU A 80 -7.05 2.36 4.88
CA LEU A 80 -8.11 2.23 3.88
C LEU A 80 -9.21 3.27 4.11
N ALA A 81 -9.73 3.38 5.33
CA ALA A 81 -10.78 4.34 5.68
C ALA A 81 -10.36 5.79 5.44
N ALA A 82 -9.07 6.10 5.57
CA ALA A 82 -8.50 7.42 5.31
C ALA A 82 -8.06 7.63 3.84
N GLY A 83 -8.02 6.58 3.03
CA GLY A 83 -7.64 6.65 1.60
C GLY A 83 -6.17 6.92 1.33
N HIS A 84 -5.28 6.70 2.29
CA HIS A 84 -3.85 6.91 2.11
C HIS A 84 -3.01 5.85 2.85
N GLY A 85 -1.89 5.47 2.26
CA GLY A 85 -1.01 4.46 2.84
C GLY A 85 0.16 4.09 1.93
N HIS A 86 0.97 3.15 2.40
CA HIS A 86 2.11 2.62 1.67
C HIS A 86 1.91 1.12 1.32
N SER A 87 2.86 0.54 0.60
CA SER A 87 2.77 -0.84 0.08
C SER A 87 2.40 -1.89 1.13
N GLY A 88 2.91 -1.71 2.36
CA GLY A 88 2.59 -2.60 3.47
C GLY A 88 1.14 -2.51 3.95
N GLN A 89 0.45 -1.41 3.73
CA GLN A 89 -0.93 -1.20 4.15
C GLN A 89 -1.91 -1.63 3.05
N TYR A 90 -1.82 -1.05 1.84
CA TYR A 90 -2.80 -1.35 0.79
C TYR A 90 -2.71 -2.79 0.28
N ASN A 91 -1.53 -3.42 0.24
CA ASN A 91 -1.45 -4.83 -0.14
C ASN A 91 -1.94 -5.78 0.97
N ILE A 92 -1.86 -5.41 2.27
CA ILE A 92 -2.51 -6.20 3.31
C ILE A 92 -4.04 -6.11 3.19
N VAL A 93 -4.59 -4.93 2.89
CA VAL A 93 -6.02 -4.79 2.62
C VAL A 93 -6.43 -5.69 1.44
N LEU A 94 -5.68 -5.65 0.33
CA LEU A 94 -5.91 -6.54 -0.81
C LEU A 94 -5.86 -8.02 -0.40
N GLY A 95 -4.87 -8.41 0.42
CA GLY A 95 -4.76 -9.78 0.93
C GLY A 95 -6.00 -10.23 1.68
N LYS A 96 -6.51 -9.42 2.60
CA LYS A 96 -7.75 -9.70 3.35
C LYS A 96 -8.97 -9.88 2.45
N ILE A 97 -9.07 -9.06 1.40
CA ILE A 97 -10.15 -9.17 0.40
C ILE A 97 -10.02 -10.50 -0.35
N LEU A 98 -8.83 -10.83 -0.85
CA LEU A 98 -8.60 -12.06 -1.61
C LEU A 98 -8.79 -13.31 -0.75
N GLU A 99 -8.38 -13.32 0.52
CA GLU A 99 -8.64 -14.41 1.46
C GLU A 99 -10.13 -14.64 1.68
N GLN A 100 -10.93 -13.57 1.85
CA GLN A 100 -12.39 -13.65 1.98
C GLN A 100 -13.08 -14.08 0.67
N LEU A 101 -12.43 -13.87 -0.47
CA LEU A 101 -12.87 -14.38 -1.78
C LEU A 101 -12.47 -15.84 -2.02
N GLY A 102 -11.71 -16.45 -1.08
CA GLY A 102 -11.33 -17.87 -1.12
C GLY A 102 -9.99 -18.16 -1.79
N PHE A 103 -9.16 -17.16 -2.05
CA PHE A 103 -7.81 -17.35 -2.56
C PHE A 103 -6.82 -17.63 -1.44
N GLN A 104 -5.81 -18.44 -1.73
CA GLN A 104 -4.66 -18.59 -0.86
C GLN A 104 -3.67 -17.43 -1.13
N VAL A 105 -3.34 -16.68 -0.08
CA VAL A 105 -2.53 -15.46 -0.20
C VAL A 105 -1.31 -15.55 0.71
N ARG A 106 -0.15 -15.18 0.18
CA ARG A 106 1.10 -15.09 0.91
C ARG A 106 1.68 -13.67 0.78
N PRO A 107 1.63 -12.83 1.84
CA PRO A 107 2.30 -11.53 1.83
C PRO A 107 3.82 -11.72 1.80
N VAL A 108 4.49 -11.01 0.89
CA VAL A 108 5.93 -11.06 0.72
C VAL A 108 6.56 -9.66 0.74
N HIS A 109 7.85 -9.62 0.95
CA HIS A 109 8.65 -8.40 1.03
C HIS A 109 10.03 -8.60 0.40
N ALA A 110 10.52 -7.57 -0.30
CA ALA A 110 11.92 -7.46 -0.68
C ALA A 110 12.49 -6.12 -0.18
N ALA A 111 13.70 -6.15 0.33
CA ALA A 111 14.37 -4.95 0.82
C ALA A 111 14.64 -3.94 -0.31
N ARG A 112 14.79 -4.43 -1.54
CA ARG A 112 15.00 -3.59 -2.72
C ARG A 112 14.26 -4.14 -3.93
N VAL A 113 13.52 -3.26 -4.61
CA VAL A 113 12.92 -3.52 -5.91
C VAL A 113 13.33 -2.43 -6.90
N ARG A 114 13.44 -2.77 -8.16
CA ARG A 114 13.60 -1.82 -9.26
C ARG A 114 12.21 -1.58 -9.86
N LEU A 115 11.81 -0.31 -9.94
CA LEU A 115 10.54 0.09 -10.53
C LEU A 115 10.71 0.25 -12.06
N ASP A 116 9.72 -0.16 -12.85
CA ASP A 116 9.77 -0.10 -14.30
C ASP A 116 9.94 1.32 -14.84
N HIS A 117 9.29 2.30 -14.20
CA HIS A 117 9.33 3.71 -14.58
C HIS A 117 10.52 4.48 -14.00
N HIS A 118 11.25 3.88 -13.02
CA HIS A 118 12.48 4.41 -12.44
C HIS A 118 13.52 3.29 -12.28
N PRO A 119 14.15 2.85 -13.36
CA PRO A 119 15.05 1.69 -13.34
C PRO A 119 16.28 1.87 -12.44
N TRP A 120 16.64 3.12 -12.12
CA TRP A 120 17.75 3.45 -11.22
C TRP A 120 17.34 3.54 -9.74
N TYR A 121 16.04 3.57 -9.46
CA TYR A 121 15.54 3.75 -8.12
C TYR A 121 15.20 2.40 -7.49
N HIS A 122 15.89 2.08 -6.40
CA HIS A 122 15.70 0.85 -5.63
C HIS A 122 15.08 1.20 -4.29
N THR A 123 13.90 0.67 -4.01
CA THR A 123 13.17 0.86 -2.75
C THR A 123 12.68 -0.47 -2.21
N GLY A 124 12.48 -0.56 -0.88
CA GLY A 124 11.79 -1.68 -0.24
C GLY A 124 10.32 -1.73 -0.68
N HIS A 125 9.79 -2.94 -0.86
CA HIS A 125 8.41 -3.13 -1.28
C HIS A 125 7.81 -4.37 -0.65
N SER A 126 6.50 -4.30 -0.35
CA SER A 126 5.70 -5.45 0.09
C SER A 126 4.53 -5.64 -0.86
N TRP A 127 4.30 -6.89 -1.27
CA TRP A 127 3.21 -7.26 -2.17
C TRP A 127 2.65 -8.62 -1.80
N LEU A 128 1.82 -9.19 -2.63
CA LEU A 128 1.21 -10.49 -2.41
C LEU A 128 1.68 -11.50 -3.44
N ARG A 129 1.80 -12.74 -3.05
CA ARG A 129 1.75 -13.92 -3.92
C ARG A 129 0.43 -14.62 -3.70
N VAL A 130 -0.30 -14.78 -4.79
CA VAL A 130 -1.62 -15.43 -4.81
C VAL A 130 -1.46 -16.79 -5.46
N ILE A 131 -2.00 -17.82 -4.81
CA ILE A 131 -1.95 -19.19 -5.30
C ILE A 131 -3.36 -19.58 -5.72
N HIS A 132 -3.50 -19.94 -6.98
CA HIS A 132 -4.79 -20.40 -7.55
C HIS A 132 -4.55 -21.42 -8.66
N GLN A 133 -5.24 -22.57 -8.61
CA GLN A 133 -5.14 -23.67 -9.59
C GLN A 133 -3.67 -24.09 -9.88
N GLY A 134 -2.86 -24.22 -8.82
CA GLY A 134 -1.46 -24.64 -8.93
C GLY A 134 -0.47 -23.60 -9.48
N LYS A 135 -0.93 -22.39 -9.78
CA LYS A 135 -0.07 -21.26 -10.16
C LYS A 135 0.09 -20.32 -8.98
N GLU A 136 1.31 -19.80 -8.80
CA GLU A 136 1.63 -18.73 -7.83
C GLU A 136 2.03 -17.48 -8.64
N LEU A 137 1.32 -16.37 -8.47
CA LEU A 137 1.56 -15.13 -9.19
C LEU A 137 1.71 -13.95 -8.23
N ASP A 138 2.60 -13.03 -8.57
CA ASP A 138 2.76 -11.75 -7.87
C ASP A 138 1.58 -10.83 -8.16
N VAL A 139 1.03 -10.19 -7.12
CA VAL A 139 -0.14 -9.30 -7.18
C VAL A 139 0.12 -8.05 -6.33
N CYS A 140 -0.16 -6.88 -6.87
CA CYS A 140 0.13 -5.62 -6.19
C CYS A 140 -0.81 -4.49 -6.62
N ALA A 141 -1.47 -3.83 -5.66
CA ALA A 141 -2.39 -2.73 -5.93
C ALA A 141 -1.70 -1.36 -6.15
N SER A 142 -0.37 -1.30 -6.28
CA SER A 142 0.38 -0.02 -6.36
C SER A 142 0.15 0.78 -7.64
N ARG A 143 -0.37 0.15 -8.70
CA ARG A 143 -0.54 0.75 -10.02
C ARG A 143 -1.84 0.33 -10.68
N PRO A 144 -2.49 1.23 -11.47
CA PRO A 144 -3.75 0.90 -12.16
C PRO A 144 -3.60 -0.16 -13.25
N GLY A 145 -2.40 -0.35 -13.80
CA GLY A 145 -2.12 -1.34 -14.83
C GLY A 145 -1.61 -2.68 -14.32
N ASN A 146 -1.44 -2.87 -13.02
CA ASN A 146 -0.98 -4.14 -12.47
C ASN A 146 -2.09 -5.21 -12.58
N THR A 147 -1.71 -6.39 -13.01
CA THR A 147 -2.54 -7.60 -13.02
C THR A 147 -1.79 -8.76 -12.39
N ALA A 148 -2.45 -9.87 -12.14
CA ALA A 148 -1.83 -11.06 -11.59
C ALA A 148 -0.69 -11.56 -12.50
N GLY A 149 0.53 -11.60 -11.93
CA GLY A 149 1.76 -11.96 -12.65
C GLY A 149 2.39 -10.83 -13.50
N ASN A 150 1.72 -9.68 -13.62
CA ASN A 150 2.27 -8.52 -14.33
C ASN A 150 2.26 -7.29 -13.41
N VAL A 151 3.35 -7.09 -12.68
CA VAL A 151 3.54 -6.02 -11.71
C VAL A 151 4.65 -5.08 -12.17
N ALA A 152 4.48 -3.78 -11.94
CA ALA A 152 5.38 -2.73 -12.45
C ALA A 152 6.69 -2.60 -11.64
N PHE A 153 7.28 -3.71 -11.22
CA PHE A 153 8.56 -3.77 -10.53
C PHE A 153 9.21 -5.16 -10.65
N VAL A 154 10.52 -5.21 -10.41
CA VAL A 154 11.30 -6.45 -10.33
C VAL A 154 12.04 -6.49 -8.99
N PRO A 155 11.92 -7.56 -8.18
CA PRO A 155 12.74 -7.76 -6.99
C PRO A 155 14.23 -7.83 -7.34
N VAL A 156 15.07 -7.12 -6.57
CA VAL A 156 16.52 -7.09 -6.74
C VAL A 156 17.23 -7.83 -5.60
N THR A 157 16.57 -7.89 -4.45
CA THR A 157 17.01 -8.71 -3.31
C THR A 157 16.11 -9.92 -3.14
N GLU A 158 16.50 -10.82 -2.28
CA GLU A 158 15.70 -12.00 -1.92
C GLU A 158 14.29 -11.59 -1.50
N VAL A 159 13.31 -12.38 -1.95
CA VAL A 159 11.90 -12.21 -1.59
C VAL A 159 11.63 -13.09 -0.38
N LEU A 160 11.30 -12.45 0.74
CA LEU A 160 11.04 -13.10 2.02
C LEU A 160 9.54 -13.06 2.35
N ASP A 161 9.06 -14.03 3.10
CA ASP A 161 7.71 -13.97 3.66
C ASP A 161 7.59 -12.76 4.59
N ARG A 162 6.49 -12.00 4.44
CA ARG A 162 6.24 -10.86 5.28
C ARG A 162 5.73 -11.31 6.65
N THR A 163 6.54 -11.08 7.67
CA THR A 163 6.19 -11.37 9.07
C THR A 163 5.81 -10.09 9.82
N ARG A 164 5.23 -10.22 11.01
CA ARG A 164 5.00 -9.07 11.88
C ARG A 164 6.32 -8.38 12.25
N LEU A 165 7.38 -9.15 12.47
CA LEU A 165 8.69 -8.62 12.87
C LEU A 165 9.31 -7.77 11.75
N ASN A 166 9.46 -8.31 10.52
CA ASN A 166 10.05 -7.53 9.43
C ASN A 166 9.18 -6.35 8.98
N SER A 167 7.87 -6.40 9.24
CA SER A 167 6.96 -5.26 9.04
C SER A 167 7.19 -4.14 10.05
N ILE A 168 7.40 -4.48 11.32
CA ILE A 168 7.74 -3.50 12.38
C ILE A 168 9.13 -2.92 12.13
N ASP A 169 10.11 -3.77 11.81
CA ASP A 169 11.48 -3.35 11.50
C ASP A 169 11.52 -2.35 10.34
N THR A 170 10.75 -2.60 9.28
CA THR A 170 10.64 -1.68 8.14
C THR A 170 10.04 -0.33 8.55
N ALA A 171 8.98 -0.33 9.35
CA ALA A 171 8.36 0.90 9.83
C ALA A 171 9.31 1.68 10.78
N LEU A 172 9.99 0.99 11.70
CA LEU A 172 10.97 1.59 12.59
C LEU A 172 12.19 2.13 11.84
N ALA A 173 12.66 1.46 10.80
CA ALA A 173 13.75 1.94 9.96
C ALA A 173 13.37 3.16 9.12
N LEU A 174 12.13 3.23 8.63
CA LEU A 174 11.63 4.34 7.83
C LEU A 174 11.24 5.56 8.68
N ALA A 175 10.74 5.38 9.89
CA ALA A 175 10.23 6.46 10.72
C ALA A 175 11.23 7.61 10.94
N PRO A 176 12.51 7.37 11.26
CA PRO A 176 13.50 8.46 11.40
C PRO A 176 13.70 9.23 10.08
N ILE A 177 13.70 8.52 8.95
CA ILE A 177 13.90 9.13 7.62
C ILE A 177 12.68 10.00 7.26
N VAL A 178 11.47 9.52 7.54
CA VAL A 178 10.24 10.29 7.34
C VAL A 178 10.25 11.55 8.20
N VAL A 179 10.54 11.42 9.50
CA VAL A 179 10.60 12.57 10.42
C VAL A 179 11.65 13.60 9.96
N ALA A 180 12.86 13.14 9.62
CA ALA A 180 13.90 14.03 9.10
C ALA A 180 13.51 14.72 7.80
N SER A 181 12.83 14.02 6.89
CA SER A 181 12.36 14.58 5.61
C SER A 181 11.29 15.64 5.81
N VAL A 182 10.34 15.45 6.73
CA VAL A 182 9.32 16.45 7.06
C VAL A 182 9.97 17.68 7.68
N TRP A 183 10.81 17.51 8.68
CA TRP A 183 11.55 18.63 9.29
C TRP A 183 12.41 19.39 8.28
N LYS A 184 13.12 18.68 7.40
CA LYS A 184 13.87 19.31 6.30
C LYS A 184 12.96 20.18 5.44
N SER A 185 11.82 19.66 5.01
CA SER A 185 10.87 20.42 4.18
C SER A 185 10.39 21.70 4.90
N TRP A 186 10.06 21.61 6.18
CA TRP A 186 9.63 22.78 6.96
C TRP A 186 10.75 23.82 7.13
N LEU A 187 11.96 23.39 7.47
CA LEU A 187 13.09 24.30 7.71
C LEU A 187 13.59 24.97 6.41
N THR A 188 13.45 24.31 5.28
CA THR A 188 13.88 24.85 3.98
C THR A 188 12.76 25.52 3.19
N GLY A 189 11.50 25.45 3.67
CA GLY A 189 10.34 25.91 2.90
C GLY A 189 10.07 25.12 1.63
N SER A 190 10.68 23.91 1.49
CA SER A 190 10.48 23.05 0.32
C SER A 190 9.22 22.20 0.48
N GLY A 191 8.62 21.76 -0.64
CA GLY A 191 7.52 20.80 -0.62
C GLY A 191 7.96 19.42 -0.09
N ILE A 192 6.98 18.63 0.38
CA ILE A 192 7.20 17.25 0.78
C ILE A 192 7.59 16.43 -0.45
N GLN A 193 8.60 15.58 -0.30
CA GLN A 193 9.11 14.76 -1.40
C GLN A 193 8.11 13.71 -1.83
N SER A 194 7.95 13.49 -3.13
CA SER A 194 6.97 12.57 -3.73
C SER A 194 7.13 11.10 -3.31
N TRP A 195 8.35 10.66 -2.97
CA TRP A 195 8.57 9.32 -2.45
C TRP A 195 7.90 9.07 -1.11
N MET A 196 7.59 10.15 -0.36
CA MET A 196 7.00 10.09 0.97
C MET A 196 5.48 10.35 0.96
N TYR A 197 5.02 11.27 0.12
CA TYR A 197 3.61 11.63 0.01
C TYR A 197 3.27 12.15 -1.39
N ARG A 198 2.33 11.52 -2.07
CA ARG A 198 1.87 11.89 -3.41
C ARG A 198 0.50 11.28 -3.73
N PRO A 199 -0.21 11.77 -4.77
CA PRO A 199 -1.37 11.07 -5.32
C PRO A 199 -1.04 9.61 -5.66
N PHE A 200 -1.96 8.69 -5.32
CA PHE A 200 -1.74 7.26 -5.50
C PHE A 200 -1.74 6.89 -6.99
N GLY A 201 -0.87 5.97 -7.37
CA GLY A 201 -0.72 5.54 -8.76
C GLY A 201 0.18 6.42 -9.64
N LEU A 202 0.55 7.62 -9.21
CA LEU A 202 1.54 8.43 -9.91
C LEU A 202 2.97 7.92 -9.65
N SER A 203 3.83 8.18 -10.62
CA SER A 203 5.27 7.94 -10.49
C SER A 203 5.88 8.82 -9.38
N ALA A 204 6.83 8.27 -8.65
CA ALA A 204 7.65 9.06 -7.72
C ALA A 204 8.69 9.87 -8.51
#